data_0f065de71ebbc49bcfdb647c1cf5afa0
#
_entry.id   0f065de71ebbc49bcfdb647c1cf5afa0
#
_cell.length_a   1.000
_cell.length_b   1.000
_cell.length_c   1.000
_cell.angle_alpha   90.00
_cell.angle_beta   90.00
_cell.angle_gamma   90.00
#
_symmetry.space_group_name_H-M   'P 1'
#
loop_
_entity.id
_entity.type
_entity.pdbx_description
1 polymer ?
#
loop_
_entity_poly.entity_id
_entity_poly.type
_entity_poly.pdbx_seq_one_letter_code
_entity_poly.pdbx_strand_id
1 'polypeptide(L)'
;PDGGVPMKVIEPREVPAMESGGGGLMSTAMDYARFLQCLRNKGELDGVRLLGPHTVDFMTADHLGHTPADGVLLPPGHGFGLGFAVRTHAGMSPVPGSVGLYYWGGIAGTTFFVDPALDMYAMLMIQAPNQRDYYRPLFRDMVYAALL
;
A
#
# COMPACT_ATOMS: atom_id res chain seq x y z
N PRO A 1 -0.23 -20.34 -14.98
CA PRO A 1 1.19 -20.48 -15.18
C PRO A 1 1.72 -19.11 -15.60
N ASP A 2 2.51 -18.53 -14.73
CA ASP A 2 3.13 -17.24 -14.92
C ASP A 2 4.37 -17.43 -15.80
N GLY A 3 4.22 -17.45 -17.10
CA GLY A 3 5.32 -17.42 -18.05
C GLY A 3 6.20 -16.15 -17.93
N GLY A 4 6.31 -15.61 -16.72
CA GLY A 4 7.03 -14.40 -16.42
C GLY A 4 8.53 -14.62 -16.41
N VAL A 5 9.26 -13.59 -16.85
CA VAL A 5 10.73 -13.56 -16.75
C VAL A 5 11.13 -13.68 -15.26
N PRO A 6 12.08 -14.54 -14.91
CA PRO A 6 12.59 -14.62 -13.53
C PRO A 6 13.01 -13.25 -13.04
N MET A 7 12.39 -12.76 -11.96
CA MET A 7 12.74 -11.49 -11.36
C MET A 7 13.69 -11.75 -10.19
N LYS A 8 14.89 -11.18 -10.25
CA LYS A 8 15.80 -11.20 -9.11
C LYS A 8 15.28 -10.25 -8.05
N VAL A 9 14.80 -10.81 -6.94
CA VAL A 9 14.45 -10.04 -5.73
C VAL A 9 15.74 -9.81 -4.94
N ILE A 10 15.77 -8.76 -4.12
CA ILE A 10 16.91 -8.46 -3.26
C ILE A 10 17.19 -9.67 -2.34
N GLU A 11 18.43 -10.13 -2.32
CA GLU A 11 18.87 -11.16 -1.36
C GLU A 11 19.14 -10.48 -0.01
N PRO A 12 18.33 -10.76 1.03
CA PRO A 12 18.42 -10.04 2.30
C PRO A 12 19.68 -10.32 3.11
N ARG A 13 20.47 -11.32 2.72
CA ARG A 13 21.73 -11.70 3.37
C ARG A 13 22.94 -11.02 2.76
N GLU A 14 22.77 -10.38 1.61
CA GLU A 14 23.83 -9.61 0.96
C GLU A 14 23.77 -8.15 1.39
N VAL A 15 24.89 -7.56 1.75
CA VAL A 15 24.96 -6.13 2.04
C VAL A 15 24.77 -5.37 0.74
N PRO A 16 23.72 -4.54 0.61
CA PRO A 16 23.46 -3.82 -0.62
C PRO A 16 24.51 -2.72 -0.84
N ALA A 17 24.84 -2.45 -2.09
CA ALA A 17 25.72 -1.34 -2.45
C ALA A 17 25.07 0.05 -2.22
N MET A 18 23.74 0.09 -2.09
CA MET A 18 22.95 1.30 -1.83
C MET A 18 21.85 0.98 -0.82
N GLU A 19 21.74 1.80 0.21
CA GLU A 19 20.64 1.75 1.16
C GLU A 19 19.39 2.40 0.54
N SER A 20 18.47 1.58 0.05
CA SER A 20 17.25 2.04 -0.62
C SER A 20 16.11 2.19 0.37
N GLY A 21 15.62 3.39 0.57
CA GLY A 21 14.39 3.64 1.35
C GLY A 21 13.12 3.06 0.74
N GLY A 22 13.13 2.79 -0.57
CA GLY A 22 11.97 2.24 -1.29
C GLY A 22 11.92 0.71 -1.36
N GLY A 23 13.04 0.00 -1.04
CA GLY A 23 13.08 -1.45 -1.21
C GLY A 23 14.14 -2.15 -0.36
N GLY A 24 14.82 -1.44 0.54
CA GLY A 24 15.92 -1.99 1.35
C GLY A 24 15.51 -2.54 2.70
N LEU A 25 14.26 -2.34 3.13
CA LEU A 25 13.81 -2.80 4.44
C LEU A 25 13.17 -4.19 4.34
N MET A 26 13.54 -5.05 5.30
CA MET A 26 12.90 -6.33 5.55
C MET A 26 12.03 -6.22 6.80
N SER A 27 10.85 -6.82 6.75
CA SER A 27 9.90 -6.77 7.86
C SER A 27 9.14 -8.08 8.00
N THR A 28 8.44 -8.24 9.11
CA THR A 28 7.46 -9.31 9.33
C THR A 28 6.04 -8.78 9.14
N ALA A 29 5.08 -9.68 8.98
CA ALA A 29 3.67 -9.29 8.90
C ALA A 29 3.23 -8.56 10.19
N MET A 30 3.67 -8.99 11.36
CA MET A 30 3.30 -8.37 12.64
C MET A 30 3.90 -6.98 12.81
N ASP A 31 5.18 -6.79 12.45
CA ASP A 31 5.82 -5.47 12.55
C ASP A 31 5.17 -4.48 11.56
N TYR A 32 4.88 -4.97 10.35
CA TYR A 32 4.21 -4.13 9.36
C TYR A 32 2.76 -3.80 9.76
N ALA A 33 2.05 -4.73 10.41
CA ALA A 33 0.73 -4.49 11.00
C ALA A 33 0.78 -3.36 12.03
N ARG A 34 1.79 -3.35 12.90
CA ARG A 34 1.99 -2.28 13.88
C ARG A 34 2.21 -0.92 13.20
N PHE A 35 2.97 -0.89 12.12
CA PHE A 35 3.14 0.33 11.32
C PHE A 35 1.81 0.81 10.71
N LEU A 36 1.02 -0.09 10.11
CA LEU A 36 -0.29 0.25 9.56
C LEU A 36 -1.28 0.70 10.66
N GLN A 37 -1.24 0.06 11.82
CA GLN A 37 -2.03 0.48 12.99
C GLN A 37 -1.64 1.88 13.46
N CYS A 38 -0.34 2.19 13.49
CA CYS A 38 0.15 3.53 13.82
C CYS A 38 -0.39 4.59 12.83
N LEU A 39 -0.33 4.31 11.52
CA LEU A 39 -0.88 5.21 10.50
C LEU A 39 -2.40 5.39 10.64
N ARG A 40 -3.14 4.28 10.85
CA ARG A 40 -4.58 4.30 11.10
C ARG A 40 -4.93 5.17 12.31
N ASN A 41 -4.13 5.10 13.37
CA ASN A 41 -4.27 5.89 14.59
C ASN A 41 -3.71 7.32 14.45
N LYS A 42 -3.51 7.80 13.24
CA LYS A 42 -2.97 9.15 12.99
C LYS A 42 -1.59 9.39 13.62
N GLY A 43 -0.73 8.38 13.52
CA GLY A 43 0.68 8.47 13.86
C GLY A 43 1.05 8.08 15.29
N GLU A 44 0.15 7.41 16.01
CA GLU A 44 0.39 6.96 17.38
C GLU A 44 0.13 5.46 17.54
N LEU A 45 0.96 4.79 18.32
CA LEU A 45 0.78 3.39 18.70
C LEU A 45 1.32 3.16 20.12
N ASP A 46 0.56 2.46 20.95
CA ASP A 46 0.92 2.08 22.33
C ASP A 46 1.41 3.26 23.18
N GLY A 47 0.80 4.44 23.00
CA GLY A 47 1.15 5.67 23.72
C GLY A 47 2.41 6.37 23.16
N VAL A 48 3.03 5.84 22.11
CA VAL A 48 4.18 6.47 21.44
C VAL A 48 3.70 7.14 20.15
N ARG A 49 3.99 8.43 20.04
CA ARG A 49 3.68 9.22 18.83
C ARG A 49 4.91 9.32 17.95
N LEU A 50 4.83 8.76 16.74
CA LEU A 50 5.86 8.86 15.71
C LEU A 50 5.61 10.04 14.77
N LEU A 51 4.35 10.32 14.46
CA LEU A 51 3.93 11.38 13.54
C LEU A 51 2.76 12.17 14.14
N GLY A 52 2.70 13.46 13.86
CA GLY A 52 1.52 14.26 14.16
C GLY A 52 0.31 13.87 13.30
N PRO A 53 -0.94 14.01 13.78
CA PRO A 53 -2.13 13.69 13.00
C PRO A 53 -2.17 14.42 11.65
N HIS A 54 -1.87 15.72 11.65
CA HIS A 54 -1.83 16.52 10.42
C HIS A 54 -0.71 16.09 9.46
N THR A 55 0.39 15.53 9.97
CA THR A 55 1.45 14.96 9.13
C THR A 55 0.93 13.74 8.40
N VAL A 56 0.20 12.84 9.09
CA VAL A 56 -0.41 11.67 8.46
C VAL A 56 -1.46 12.11 7.43
N ASP A 57 -2.30 13.10 7.74
CA ASP A 57 -3.29 13.65 6.81
C ASP A 57 -2.61 14.21 5.56
N PHE A 58 -1.52 14.95 5.74
CA PHE A 58 -0.74 15.50 4.64
C PHE A 58 -0.09 14.39 3.79
N MET A 59 0.50 13.38 4.42
CA MET A 59 1.12 12.25 3.70
C MET A 59 0.11 11.45 2.87
N THR A 60 -1.12 11.37 3.33
CA THR A 60 -2.19 10.58 2.68
C THR A 60 -3.14 11.44 1.84
N ALA A 61 -2.83 12.70 1.61
CA ALA A 61 -3.51 13.56 0.66
C ALA A 61 -2.99 13.34 -0.77
N ASP A 62 -3.79 13.69 -1.77
CA ASP A 62 -3.35 13.70 -3.16
C ASP A 62 -2.47 14.94 -3.43
N HIS A 63 -1.23 14.70 -3.81
CA HIS A 63 -0.26 15.74 -4.18
C HIS A 63 -0.06 15.87 -5.70
N LEU A 64 -0.73 15.04 -6.51
CA LEU A 64 -0.65 15.15 -7.98
C LEU A 64 -1.58 16.24 -8.52
N GLY A 65 -2.72 16.49 -7.85
CA GLY A 65 -3.69 17.49 -8.26
C GLY A 65 -4.18 17.23 -9.69
N HIS A 66 -3.88 18.17 -10.60
CA HIS A 66 -4.25 18.06 -12.02
C HIS A 66 -3.19 17.36 -12.89
N THR A 67 -2.09 16.90 -12.32
CA THR A 67 -1.09 16.15 -13.07
C THR A 67 -1.70 14.81 -13.49
N PRO A 68 -1.74 14.48 -14.79
CA PRO A 68 -2.25 13.20 -15.25
C PRO A 68 -1.48 12.04 -14.59
N ALA A 69 -2.19 11.22 -13.87
CA ALA A 69 -1.63 10.05 -13.19
C ALA A 69 -2.08 8.74 -13.85
N ASP A 70 -2.87 8.83 -14.93
CA ASP A 70 -3.37 7.69 -15.67
C ASP A 70 -2.22 6.96 -16.34
N GLY A 71 -1.90 5.81 -15.82
CA GLY A 71 -0.78 5.03 -16.30
C GLY A 71 -0.62 3.71 -15.58
N VAL A 72 0.52 3.09 -15.81
CA VAL A 72 0.86 1.75 -15.34
C VAL A 72 0.86 1.61 -13.81
N LEU A 73 1.06 2.71 -13.07
CA LEU A 73 1.21 2.65 -11.61
C LEU A 73 -0.06 3.00 -10.84
N LEU A 74 -0.89 3.89 -11.37
CA LEU A 74 -2.10 4.34 -10.69
C LEU A 74 -3.33 4.05 -11.54
N PRO A 75 -4.32 3.33 -11.01
CA PRO A 75 -5.60 3.15 -11.70
C PRO A 75 -6.40 4.44 -11.67
N PRO A 76 -7.42 4.57 -12.55
CA PRO A 76 -8.32 5.72 -12.55
C PRO A 76 -8.91 6.01 -11.16
N GLY A 77 -9.12 7.29 -10.85
CA GLY A 77 -9.69 7.72 -9.58
C GLY A 77 -8.72 7.66 -8.39
N HIS A 78 -7.42 7.61 -8.67
CA HIS A 78 -6.39 7.67 -7.65
C HIS A 78 -5.41 8.80 -7.92
N GLY A 79 -4.94 9.40 -6.84
CA GLY A 79 -3.80 10.29 -6.79
C GLY A 79 -2.65 9.65 -6.03
N PHE A 80 -1.63 10.45 -5.69
CA PHE A 80 -0.47 9.97 -4.96
C PHE A 80 -0.08 10.95 -3.85
N GLY A 81 0.09 10.42 -2.66
CA GLY A 81 0.57 11.13 -1.49
C GLY A 81 2.08 11.00 -1.33
N LEU A 82 2.54 11.05 -0.09
CA LEU A 82 3.95 10.85 0.23
C LEU A 82 4.20 9.37 0.55
N GLY A 83 4.40 8.55 -0.49
CA GLY A 83 4.66 7.12 -0.40
C GLY A 83 3.42 6.22 -0.53
N PHE A 84 2.24 6.77 -0.81
CA PHE A 84 0.99 6.03 -0.93
C PHE A 84 0.21 6.48 -2.17
N ALA A 85 -0.39 5.53 -2.88
CA ALA A 85 -1.50 5.84 -3.76
C ALA A 85 -2.75 6.12 -2.91
N VAL A 86 -3.53 7.12 -3.28
CA VAL A 86 -4.69 7.58 -2.53
C VAL A 86 -5.92 7.55 -3.44
N ARG A 87 -7.00 6.93 -3.00
CA ARG A 87 -8.26 6.93 -3.74
C ARG A 87 -8.95 8.28 -3.62
N THR A 88 -9.10 8.97 -4.73
CA THR A 88 -9.70 10.31 -4.80
C THR A 88 -11.15 10.32 -5.27
N HIS A 89 -11.58 9.29 -6.03
CA HIS A 89 -12.92 9.23 -6.60
C HIS A 89 -13.56 7.85 -6.38
N ALA A 90 -14.85 7.88 -6.02
CA ALA A 90 -15.67 6.67 -5.99
C ALA A 90 -16.03 6.22 -7.41
N GLY A 91 -16.17 4.91 -7.61
CA GLY A 91 -16.70 4.33 -8.86
C GLY A 91 -15.74 4.30 -10.05
N MET A 92 -14.57 4.92 -9.97
CA MET A 92 -13.59 4.90 -11.07
C MET A 92 -12.60 3.72 -10.97
N SER A 93 -12.37 3.20 -9.77
CA SER A 93 -11.48 2.07 -9.55
C SER A 93 -12.18 0.74 -9.84
N PRO A 94 -11.49 -0.25 -10.43
CA PRO A 94 -12.04 -1.59 -10.65
C PRO A 94 -12.15 -2.43 -9.38
N VAL A 95 -11.62 -1.95 -8.25
CA VAL A 95 -11.63 -2.67 -6.96
C VAL A 95 -12.33 -1.85 -5.88
N PRO A 96 -12.93 -2.48 -4.84
CA PRO A 96 -13.61 -1.79 -3.76
C PRO A 96 -12.69 -0.90 -2.93
N GLY A 97 -13.28 0.02 -2.17
CA GLY A 97 -12.59 0.93 -1.27
C GLY A 97 -13.29 2.26 -1.15
N SER A 98 -13.09 2.93 -0.01
CA SER A 98 -13.61 4.27 0.25
C SER A 98 -12.75 5.37 -0.38
N VAL A 99 -13.32 6.53 -0.64
CA VAL A 99 -12.51 7.73 -0.91
C VAL A 99 -11.66 8.04 0.31
N GLY A 100 -10.38 8.33 0.11
CA GLY A 100 -9.40 8.48 1.18
C GLY A 100 -8.67 7.20 1.57
N LEU A 101 -9.05 6.03 1.02
CA LEU A 101 -8.24 4.82 1.14
C LEU A 101 -6.86 5.07 0.55
N TYR A 102 -5.81 4.64 1.26
CA TYR A 102 -4.44 4.71 0.75
C TYR A 102 -3.75 3.35 0.83
N TYR A 103 -2.86 3.10 -0.11
CA TYR A 103 -2.23 1.80 -0.27
C TYR A 103 -0.91 1.90 -1.01
N TRP A 104 -0.13 0.83 -0.95
CA TRP A 104 0.97 0.59 -1.86
C TRP A 104 1.27 -0.91 -1.95
N GLY A 105 2.29 -1.27 -2.71
CA GLY A 105 2.72 -2.66 -2.83
C GLY A 105 4.14 -2.80 -3.31
N GLY A 106 4.78 -3.88 -2.92
CA GLY A 106 6.14 -4.21 -3.30
C GLY A 106 6.24 -4.98 -4.62
N ILE A 107 7.41 -4.92 -5.26
CA ILE A 107 7.67 -5.60 -6.53
C ILE A 107 7.54 -7.12 -6.42
N ALA A 108 7.81 -7.68 -5.23
CA ALA A 108 7.68 -9.11 -4.95
C ALA A 108 6.22 -9.60 -4.84
N GLY A 109 5.24 -8.70 -4.82
CA GLY A 109 3.82 -9.06 -4.76
C GLY A 109 3.11 -8.65 -3.46
N THR A 110 3.85 -8.33 -2.40
CA THR A 110 3.27 -7.80 -1.16
C THR A 110 2.40 -6.57 -1.43
N THR A 111 1.35 -6.40 -0.65
CA THR A 111 0.48 -5.22 -0.71
C THR A 111 -0.16 -4.96 0.63
N PHE A 112 -0.55 -3.72 0.85
CA PHE A 112 -1.38 -3.30 1.97
C PHE A 112 -2.33 -2.20 1.53
N PHE A 113 -3.36 -1.99 2.30
CA PHE A 113 -4.19 -0.79 2.25
C PHE A 113 -4.69 -0.42 3.65
N VAL A 114 -4.97 0.86 3.82
CA VAL A 114 -5.66 1.40 4.98
C VAL A 114 -6.90 2.12 4.47
N ASP A 115 -8.05 1.79 5.01
CA ASP A 115 -9.32 2.46 4.73
C ASP A 115 -9.81 3.18 5.98
N PRO A 116 -9.52 4.50 6.12
CA PRO A 116 -9.90 5.25 7.30
C PRO A 116 -11.41 5.36 7.50
N ALA A 117 -12.19 5.32 6.42
CA ALA A 117 -13.65 5.42 6.51
C ALA A 117 -14.28 4.17 7.13
N LEU A 118 -13.64 3.02 6.98
CA LEU A 118 -14.06 1.75 7.57
C LEU A 118 -13.25 1.39 8.82
N ASP A 119 -12.37 2.28 9.25
CA ASP A 119 -11.51 2.08 10.43
C ASP A 119 -10.71 0.77 10.38
N MET A 120 -10.18 0.44 9.19
CA MET A 120 -9.49 -0.83 8.96
C MET A 120 -8.21 -0.69 8.16
N TYR A 121 -7.36 -1.70 8.26
CA TYR A 121 -6.29 -1.97 7.33
C TYR A 121 -6.20 -3.46 7.02
N ALA A 122 -5.59 -3.79 5.89
CA ALA A 122 -5.28 -5.17 5.54
C ALA A 122 -3.96 -5.24 4.77
N MET A 123 -3.30 -6.39 4.86
CA MET A 123 -2.07 -6.63 4.11
C MET A 123 -1.98 -8.08 3.64
N LEU A 124 -1.29 -8.28 2.53
CA LEU A 124 -0.97 -9.57 1.96
C LEU A 124 0.55 -9.67 1.79
N MET A 125 1.15 -10.65 2.43
CA MET A 125 2.58 -10.96 2.33
C MET A 125 2.78 -12.18 1.44
N ILE A 126 3.17 -11.93 0.19
CA ILE A 126 3.43 -12.98 -0.81
C ILE A 126 4.73 -12.72 -1.55
N GLN A 127 5.31 -13.77 -2.09
CA GLN A 127 6.44 -13.76 -3.01
C GLN A 127 5.97 -14.29 -4.37
N ALA A 128 5.28 -13.45 -5.13
CA ALA A 128 4.72 -13.78 -6.43
C ALA A 128 4.82 -12.56 -7.39
N PRO A 129 6.03 -12.16 -7.78
CA PRO A 129 6.26 -10.92 -8.52
C PRO A 129 5.50 -10.86 -9.85
N ASN A 130 5.35 -12.00 -10.53
CA ASN A 130 4.67 -12.09 -11.83
C ASN A 130 3.14 -12.24 -11.71
N GLN A 131 2.62 -12.41 -10.51
CA GLN A 131 1.18 -12.60 -10.26
C GLN A 131 0.56 -11.51 -9.40
N ARG A 132 1.30 -10.44 -9.12
CA ARG A 132 0.85 -9.33 -8.27
C ARG A 132 -0.42 -8.67 -8.80
N ASP A 133 -0.57 -8.57 -10.13
CA ASP A 133 -1.72 -7.93 -10.77
C ASP A 133 -2.99 -8.80 -10.71
N TYR A 134 -2.83 -10.10 -10.39
CA TYR A 134 -3.92 -11.01 -10.09
C TYR A 134 -4.26 -11.02 -8.59
N TYR A 135 -3.26 -11.20 -7.72
CA TYR A 135 -3.52 -11.39 -6.29
C TYR A 135 -3.91 -10.12 -5.56
N ARG A 136 -3.42 -8.95 -5.95
CA ARG A 136 -3.75 -7.70 -5.26
C ARG A 136 -5.22 -7.31 -5.37
N PRO A 137 -5.84 -7.28 -6.58
CA PRO A 137 -7.27 -7.03 -6.67
C PRO A 137 -8.09 -8.13 -6.00
N LEU A 138 -7.77 -9.40 -6.24
CA LEU A 138 -8.45 -10.52 -5.60
C LEU A 138 -8.43 -10.42 -4.08
N PHE A 139 -7.28 -10.12 -3.48
CA PHE A 139 -7.16 -9.93 -2.04
C PHE A 139 -8.07 -8.81 -1.54
N ARG A 140 -8.09 -7.67 -2.23
CA ARG A 140 -8.95 -6.55 -1.85
C ARG A 140 -10.43 -6.93 -1.96
N ASP A 141 -10.84 -7.55 -3.06
CA ASP A 141 -12.21 -8.01 -3.26
C ASP A 141 -12.66 -8.96 -2.15
N MET A 142 -11.81 -9.93 -1.79
CA MET A 142 -12.11 -10.90 -0.71
C MET A 142 -12.22 -10.23 0.67
N VAL A 143 -11.35 -9.27 0.99
CA VAL A 143 -11.43 -8.54 2.26
C VAL A 143 -12.74 -7.76 2.35
N TYR A 144 -13.09 -7.00 1.31
CA TYR A 144 -14.34 -6.24 1.29
C TYR A 144 -15.58 -7.13 1.26
N ALA A 145 -15.52 -8.28 0.59
CA ALA A 145 -16.63 -9.25 0.60
C ALA A 145 -16.87 -9.90 1.97
N ALA A 146 -15.89 -9.85 2.86
CA ALA A 146 -16.00 -10.37 4.23
C ALA A 146 -16.54 -9.34 5.25
N LEU A 147 -16.72 -8.07 4.86
CA LEU A 147 -17.28 -7.05 5.71
C LEU A 147 -18.81 -7.21 5.77
N LEU A 148 -19.35 -7.14 6.98
CA LEU A 148 -20.80 -7.24 7.26
C LEU A 148 -21.45 -5.87 7.34
#